data_a1268e05c75aff34ef99a6f0101c1721
#
_entry.id   a1268e05c75aff34ef99a6f0101c1721
#
_cell.length_a   1.000
_cell.length_b   1.000
_cell.length_c   1.000
_cell.angle_alpha   90.00
_cell.angle_beta   90.00
_cell.angle_gamma   90.00
#
_symmetry.space_group_name_H-M   'P 1'
#
loop_
_entity.id
_entity.type
_entity.pdbx_description
1 polymer ?
#
loop_
_entity_poly.entity_id
_entity_poly.type
_entity_poly.pdbx_seq_one_letter_code
_entity_poly.pdbx_strand_id
1 'polypeptide(L)'
;MLRCVDVMKLMDGMNFIIATDFDDTLVYTDKYPNFSGTTQWFHQLKELQEKFPNLQTILWTCRADKPLKDAVKFCKDNGLKIDAINEDVKSTLRWKGKTPKPFAHIYVDDRAICAYKDIEDVYRKLIQYADK
;
A
#
# COMPACT_ATOMS: atom_id res chain seq x y z
N MET A 1 -4.88 -10.44 20.40
CA MET A 1 -3.95 -9.99 19.34
C MET A 1 -3.90 -10.99 18.20
N LEU A 2 -4.00 -10.51 16.97
CA LEU A 2 -3.91 -11.35 15.79
C LEU A 2 -2.44 -11.68 15.51
N ARG A 3 -2.16 -12.95 15.24
CA ARG A 3 -0.81 -13.39 14.91
C ARG A 3 -0.63 -13.39 13.39
N CYS A 4 0.59 -13.10 12.94
CA CYS A 4 0.92 -13.09 11.52
C CYS A 4 0.58 -14.43 10.84
N VAL A 5 0.85 -15.57 11.52
CA VAL A 5 0.58 -16.90 10.98
C VAL A 5 -0.92 -17.12 10.74
N ASP A 6 -1.79 -16.55 11.57
CA ASP A 6 -3.23 -16.67 11.40
C ASP A 6 -3.70 -15.87 10.17
N VAL A 7 -3.14 -14.68 9.98
CA VAL A 7 -3.42 -13.85 8.81
C VAL A 7 -2.92 -14.53 7.54
N MET A 8 -1.72 -15.10 7.57
CA MET A 8 -1.16 -15.83 6.43
C MET A 8 -2.05 -16.98 5.98
N LYS A 9 -2.58 -17.74 6.95
CA LYS A 9 -3.48 -18.86 6.68
C LYS A 9 -4.76 -18.42 5.99
N LEU A 10 -5.34 -17.30 6.47
CA LEU A 10 -6.57 -16.75 5.90
C LEU A 10 -6.37 -16.15 4.52
N MET A 11 -5.17 -15.64 4.24
CA MET A 11 -4.84 -14.98 2.97
C MET A 11 -4.28 -15.94 1.92
N ASP A 12 -4.05 -17.20 2.26
CA ASP A 12 -3.49 -18.18 1.34
C ASP A 12 -4.36 -18.30 0.07
N GLY A 13 -3.73 -18.14 -1.10
CA GLY A 13 -4.40 -18.19 -2.38
C GLY A 13 -5.23 -16.97 -2.75
N MET A 14 -5.33 -15.96 -1.89
CA MET A 14 -6.07 -14.73 -2.16
C MET A 14 -5.13 -13.59 -2.59
N ASN A 15 -5.58 -12.78 -3.56
CA ASN A 15 -4.87 -11.58 -3.95
C ASN A 15 -5.40 -10.40 -3.16
N PHE A 16 -4.51 -9.71 -2.43
CA PHE A 16 -4.85 -8.50 -1.69
C PHE A 16 -4.15 -7.31 -2.30
N ILE A 17 -4.84 -6.18 -2.28
CA ILE A 17 -4.34 -4.94 -2.86
C ILE A 17 -4.40 -3.85 -1.81
N ILE A 18 -3.25 -3.22 -1.55
CA ILE A 18 -3.13 -2.05 -0.69
C ILE A 18 -2.72 -0.87 -1.55
N ALA A 19 -3.50 0.19 -1.51
CA ALA A 19 -3.13 1.46 -2.11
C ALA A 19 -2.59 2.37 -1.02
N THR A 20 -1.39 2.90 -1.20
CA THR A 20 -0.74 3.74 -0.20
C THR A 20 -0.32 5.07 -0.78
N ASP A 21 -0.58 6.15 -0.03
CA ASP A 21 -0.03 7.46 -0.31
C ASP A 21 1.49 7.46 -0.03
N PHE A 22 2.18 8.45 -0.54
CA PHE A 22 3.63 8.61 -0.36
C PHE A 22 3.95 9.67 0.69
N ASP A 23 3.59 10.92 0.42
CA ASP A 23 3.93 12.07 1.27
C ASP A 23 3.23 11.98 2.63
N ASP A 24 4.01 12.07 3.71
CA ASP A 24 3.53 11.96 5.09
C ASP A 24 2.80 10.66 5.41
N THR A 25 3.01 9.64 4.58
CA THR A 25 2.50 8.29 4.78
C THR A 25 3.64 7.28 4.75
N LEU A 26 4.40 7.23 3.66
CA LEU A 26 5.60 6.39 3.55
C LEU A 26 6.87 7.13 4.00
N VAL A 27 6.92 8.42 3.78
CA VAL A 27 8.06 9.29 4.12
C VAL A 27 7.54 10.54 4.82
N TYR A 28 8.45 11.32 5.38
CA TYR A 28 8.14 12.62 5.97
C TYR A 28 8.40 13.71 4.94
N THR A 29 7.37 14.48 4.62
CA THR A 29 7.45 15.57 3.65
C THR A 29 7.17 16.90 4.34
N ASP A 30 8.21 17.69 4.56
CA ASP A 30 8.10 19.00 5.19
C ASP A 30 7.88 20.09 4.13
N LYS A 31 8.75 20.13 3.13
CA LYS A 31 8.65 21.10 2.03
C LYS A 31 8.59 20.35 0.69
N TYR A 32 7.37 20.09 0.24
CA TYR A 32 7.15 19.43 -1.04
C TYR A 32 7.93 20.12 -2.17
N PRO A 33 8.64 19.42 -3.06
CA PRO A 33 8.67 17.96 -3.23
C PRO A 33 9.74 17.23 -2.41
N ASN A 34 10.41 17.89 -1.48
CA ASN A 34 11.50 17.30 -0.69
C ASN A 34 10.92 16.45 0.44
N PHE A 35 11.53 15.30 0.66
CA PHE A 35 11.14 14.39 1.72
C PHE A 35 12.37 13.82 2.41
N SER A 36 12.18 13.28 3.60
CA SER A 36 13.26 12.69 4.39
C SER A 36 12.79 11.48 5.17
N GLY A 37 13.64 10.46 5.27
CA GLY A 37 13.42 9.29 6.11
C GLY A 37 12.27 8.42 5.66
N THR A 38 11.98 7.41 6.45
CA THR A 38 10.89 6.46 6.24
C THR A 38 10.05 6.39 7.51
N THR A 39 8.74 6.29 7.34
CA THR A 39 7.80 6.14 8.44
C THR A 39 7.77 4.70 8.93
N GLN A 40 7.14 4.48 10.08
CA GLN A 40 6.87 3.13 10.57
C GLN A 40 6.07 2.32 9.53
N TRP A 41 5.09 2.95 8.88
CA TRP A 41 4.28 2.29 7.87
C TRP A 41 5.12 1.79 6.68
N PHE A 42 6.12 2.54 6.26
CA PHE A 42 7.03 2.09 5.19
C PHE A 42 7.61 0.71 5.53
N HIS A 43 8.15 0.57 6.74
CA HIS A 43 8.77 -0.67 7.18
C HIS A 43 7.75 -1.80 7.38
N GLN A 44 6.56 -1.47 7.88
CA GLN A 44 5.49 -2.45 8.05
C GLN A 44 4.96 -2.95 6.71
N LEU A 45 4.79 -2.06 5.73
CA LEU A 45 4.35 -2.46 4.39
C LEU A 45 5.39 -3.35 3.72
N LYS A 46 6.67 -3.01 3.85
CA LYS A 46 7.76 -3.83 3.33
C LYS A 46 7.75 -5.22 3.97
N GLU A 47 7.55 -5.30 5.27
CA GLU A 47 7.43 -6.57 5.99
C GLU A 47 6.23 -7.38 5.51
N LEU A 48 5.08 -6.72 5.29
CA LEU A 48 3.90 -7.38 4.76
C LEU A 48 4.15 -7.97 3.37
N GLN A 49 4.86 -7.25 2.51
CA GLN A 49 5.21 -7.73 1.18
C GLN A 49 6.09 -8.98 1.24
N GLU A 50 6.99 -9.06 2.21
CA GLU A 50 7.86 -10.21 2.39
C GLU A 50 7.08 -11.44 2.89
N LYS A 51 6.08 -11.22 3.75
CA LYS A 51 5.30 -12.31 4.37
C LYS A 51 4.16 -12.80 3.48
N PHE A 52 3.59 -11.94 2.64
CA PHE A 52 2.41 -12.26 1.83
C PHE A 52 2.73 -12.10 0.35
N PRO A 53 3.13 -13.18 -0.35
CA PRO A 53 3.50 -13.11 -1.77
C PRO A 53 2.37 -12.61 -2.68
N ASN A 54 1.10 -12.77 -2.25
CA ASN A 54 -0.08 -12.36 -3.02
C ASN A 54 -0.47 -10.91 -2.78
N LEU A 55 0.27 -10.19 -1.93
CA LEU A 55 0.01 -8.78 -1.69
C LEU A 55 0.53 -7.94 -2.85
N GLN A 56 -0.33 -7.11 -3.40
CA GLN A 56 0.02 -6.15 -4.44
C GLN A 56 -0.14 -4.74 -3.89
N THR A 57 0.75 -3.85 -4.28
CA THR A 57 0.79 -2.49 -3.76
C THR A 57 0.63 -1.48 -4.89
N ILE A 58 -0.32 -0.57 -4.72
CA ILE A 58 -0.51 0.58 -5.60
C ILE A 58 0.05 1.81 -4.89
N LEU A 59 0.92 2.55 -5.57
CA LEU A 59 1.31 3.88 -5.12
C LEU A 59 0.23 4.85 -5.57
N TRP A 60 -0.53 5.38 -4.61
CA TRP A 60 -1.68 6.26 -4.83
C TRP A 60 -1.30 7.66 -4.36
N THR A 61 -0.83 8.51 -5.28
CA THR A 61 -0.18 9.77 -4.94
C THR A 61 -0.59 10.90 -5.87
N CYS A 62 -0.55 12.13 -5.33
CA CYS A 62 -0.74 13.33 -6.13
C CYS A 62 0.54 13.78 -6.86
N ARG A 63 1.66 13.08 -6.65
CA ARG A 63 2.90 13.41 -7.34
C ARG A 63 2.81 13.11 -8.83
N ALA A 64 3.45 13.93 -9.63
CA ALA A 64 3.54 13.78 -11.09
C ALA A 64 4.97 14.11 -11.54
N ASP A 65 5.31 13.79 -12.77
CA ASP A 65 6.57 14.15 -13.42
C ASP A 65 7.80 13.76 -12.59
N LYS A 66 8.77 14.66 -12.44
CA LYS A 66 10.00 14.37 -11.69
C LYS A 66 9.76 14.01 -10.23
N PRO A 67 8.92 14.72 -9.47
CA PRO A 67 8.59 14.32 -8.09
C PRO A 67 8.06 12.89 -7.98
N LEU A 68 7.26 12.43 -8.94
CA LEU A 68 6.77 11.05 -8.97
C LEU A 68 7.91 10.07 -9.26
N LYS A 69 8.76 10.37 -10.21
CA LYS A 69 9.94 9.52 -10.53
C LYS A 69 10.85 9.38 -9.32
N ASP A 70 11.07 10.47 -8.60
CA ASP A 70 11.90 10.46 -7.40
C ASP A 70 11.29 9.57 -6.30
N ALA A 71 9.96 9.64 -6.11
CA ALA A 71 9.25 8.82 -5.13
C ALA A 71 9.33 7.33 -5.48
N VAL A 72 9.09 6.98 -6.74
CA VAL A 72 9.15 5.58 -7.22
C VAL A 72 10.57 5.03 -7.07
N LYS A 73 11.58 5.81 -7.46
CA LYS A 73 12.97 5.43 -7.31
C LYS A 73 13.33 5.18 -5.85
N PHE A 74 12.90 6.08 -4.96
CA PHE A 74 13.15 5.94 -3.53
C PHE A 74 12.55 4.63 -2.99
N CYS A 75 11.31 4.32 -3.33
CA CYS A 75 10.68 3.07 -2.90
C CYS A 75 11.47 1.87 -3.39
N LYS A 76 11.83 1.85 -4.66
CA LYS A 76 12.61 0.76 -5.25
C LYS A 76 13.97 0.60 -4.60
N ASP A 77 14.69 1.71 -4.41
CA ASP A 77 16.03 1.70 -3.82
C ASP A 77 16.01 1.21 -2.36
N ASN A 78 14.87 1.36 -1.68
CA ASN A 78 14.71 0.93 -0.30
C ASN A 78 13.95 -0.40 -0.17
N GLY A 79 13.78 -1.12 -1.26
CA GLY A 79 13.25 -2.47 -1.25
C GLY A 79 11.74 -2.58 -1.11
N LEU A 80 11.01 -1.49 -1.36
CA LEU A 80 9.55 -1.51 -1.37
C LEU A 80 9.05 -1.75 -2.79
N LYS A 81 8.27 -2.81 -2.99
CA LYS A 81 7.73 -3.17 -4.28
C LYS A 81 6.49 -2.35 -4.60
N ILE A 82 6.42 -1.78 -5.80
CA ILE A 82 5.25 -1.05 -6.31
C ILE A 82 4.75 -1.79 -7.55
N ASP A 83 3.52 -2.28 -7.51
CA ASP A 83 2.93 -3.04 -8.63
C ASP A 83 2.20 -2.15 -9.63
N ALA A 84 1.67 -1.02 -9.19
CA ALA A 84 1.01 -0.04 -10.06
C ALA A 84 1.12 1.35 -9.45
N ILE A 85 0.99 2.37 -10.29
CA ILE A 85 1.06 3.78 -9.89
C ILE A 85 -0.20 4.46 -10.37
N ASN A 86 -1.03 4.92 -9.43
CA ASN A 86 -2.28 5.66 -9.71
C ASN A 86 -3.22 4.94 -10.69
N GLU A 87 -3.13 3.63 -10.75
CA GLU A 87 -3.98 2.82 -11.63
C GLU A 87 -4.21 1.43 -11.00
N ASP A 88 -5.16 0.70 -11.55
CA ASP A 88 -5.44 -0.66 -11.11
C ASP A 88 -4.29 -1.61 -11.43
N VAL A 89 -4.08 -2.60 -10.56
CA VAL A 89 -3.20 -3.71 -10.88
C VAL A 89 -3.82 -4.57 -11.99
N LYS A 90 -2.99 -5.31 -12.72
CA LYS A 90 -3.44 -6.07 -13.89
C LYS A 90 -4.57 -7.06 -13.59
N SER A 91 -4.52 -7.71 -12.44
CA SER A 91 -5.56 -8.67 -12.04
C SER A 91 -6.93 -8.02 -11.88
N THR A 92 -6.96 -6.77 -11.41
CA THR A 92 -8.20 -6.00 -11.26
C THR A 92 -8.79 -5.63 -12.62
N LEU A 93 -7.95 -5.26 -13.58
CA LEU A 93 -8.41 -4.86 -14.91
C LEU A 93 -9.13 -5.98 -15.67
N ARG A 94 -8.96 -7.24 -15.26
CA ARG A 94 -9.64 -8.38 -15.90
C ARG A 94 -11.14 -8.39 -15.64
N TRP A 95 -11.61 -7.81 -14.53
CA TRP A 95 -13.01 -7.83 -14.13
C TRP A 95 -13.62 -6.45 -13.96
N LYS A 96 -12.81 -5.42 -13.88
CA LYS A 96 -13.24 -4.04 -13.62
C LYS A 96 -12.96 -3.16 -14.83
N GLY A 97 -13.90 -2.31 -15.18
CA GLY A 97 -13.67 -1.26 -16.17
C GLY A 97 -12.65 -0.24 -15.65
N LYS A 98 -12.00 0.46 -16.58
CA LYS A 98 -11.02 1.49 -16.21
C LYS A 98 -11.75 2.71 -15.64
N THR A 99 -11.37 3.11 -14.42
CA THR A 99 -11.91 4.30 -13.74
C THR A 99 -10.73 5.08 -13.15
N PRO A 100 -10.91 6.41 -12.85
CA PRO A 100 -9.84 7.20 -12.22
C PRO A 100 -9.37 6.63 -10.89
N LYS A 101 -10.29 6.14 -10.05
CA LYS A 101 -9.93 5.57 -8.76
C LYS A 101 -9.59 4.10 -8.92
N PRO A 102 -8.36 3.68 -8.60
CA PRO A 102 -8.00 2.27 -8.61
C PRO A 102 -8.69 1.54 -7.47
N PHE A 103 -9.00 0.26 -7.70
CA PHE A 103 -9.54 -0.61 -6.67
C PHE A 103 -8.43 -1.09 -5.74
N ALA A 104 -8.68 -1.01 -4.43
CA ALA A 104 -7.83 -1.63 -3.41
C ALA A 104 -8.72 -2.14 -2.27
N HIS A 105 -8.25 -3.17 -1.59
CA HIS A 105 -8.92 -3.65 -0.39
C HIS A 105 -8.73 -2.69 0.77
N ILE A 106 -7.57 -2.02 0.81
CA ILE A 106 -7.21 -1.07 1.87
C ILE A 106 -6.55 0.15 1.21
N TYR A 107 -6.95 1.34 1.65
CA TYR A 107 -6.32 2.60 1.27
C TYR A 107 -5.67 3.19 2.51
N VAL A 108 -4.37 3.48 2.44
CA VAL A 108 -3.62 4.10 3.54
C VAL A 108 -3.19 5.48 3.09
N ASP A 109 -3.70 6.51 3.77
CA ASP A 109 -3.51 7.91 3.41
C ASP A 109 -3.52 8.75 4.68
N ASP A 110 -2.56 9.67 4.81
CA ASP A 110 -2.44 10.56 5.97
C ASP A 110 -3.63 11.54 6.11
N ARG A 111 -4.34 11.78 5.01
CA ARG A 111 -5.46 12.73 4.98
C ARG A 111 -6.83 12.06 5.09
N ALA A 112 -6.89 10.74 5.21
CA ALA A 112 -8.15 10.02 5.40
C ALA A 112 -8.63 10.18 6.84
N ILE A 113 -9.94 10.32 7.05
CA ILE A 113 -10.53 10.44 8.39
C ILE A 113 -10.22 9.20 9.23
N CYS A 114 -10.29 8.03 8.60
CA CYS A 114 -9.97 6.74 9.24
C CYS A 114 -8.59 6.29 8.80
N ALA A 115 -7.59 7.15 8.99
CA ALA A 115 -6.23 6.86 8.60
C ALA A 115 -5.68 5.66 9.38
N TYR A 116 -4.71 4.99 8.77
CA TYR A 116 -3.99 3.90 9.40
C TYR A 116 -3.39 4.34 10.74
N LYS A 117 -3.57 3.52 11.76
CA LYS A 117 -3.04 3.77 13.11
C LYS A 117 -1.92 2.80 13.47
N ASP A 118 -2.11 1.50 13.20
CA ASP A 118 -1.13 0.47 13.48
C ASP A 118 -1.36 -0.76 12.60
N ILE A 119 -0.43 -1.72 12.67
CA ILE A 119 -0.47 -2.91 11.84
C ILE A 119 -1.67 -3.80 12.14
N GLU A 120 -2.19 -3.75 13.38
CA GLU A 120 -3.36 -4.53 13.77
C GLU A 120 -4.60 -4.09 12.98
N ASP A 121 -4.74 -2.80 12.69
CA ASP A 121 -5.84 -2.29 11.88
C ASP A 121 -5.81 -2.89 10.48
N VAL A 122 -4.62 -3.02 9.90
CA VAL A 122 -4.43 -3.64 8.58
C VAL A 122 -4.81 -5.11 8.62
N TYR A 123 -4.35 -5.84 9.63
CA TYR A 123 -4.66 -7.26 9.79
C TYR A 123 -6.17 -7.49 9.92
N ARG A 124 -6.86 -6.68 10.73
CA ARG A 124 -8.32 -6.77 10.88
C ARG A 124 -9.04 -6.57 9.56
N LYS A 125 -8.60 -5.60 8.77
CA LYS A 125 -9.18 -5.34 7.45
C LYS A 125 -8.96 -6.52 6.50
N LEU A 126 -7.75 -7.07 6.47
CA LEU A 126 -7.43 -8.21 5.61
C LEU A 126 -8.28 -9.42 5.98
N ILE A 127 -8.43 -9.70 7.28
CA ILE A 127 -9.26 -10.81 7.75
C ILE A 127 -10.72 -10.60 7.36
N GLN A 128 -11.22 -9.39 7.49
CA GLN A 128 -12.59 -9.05 7.10
C GLN A 128 -12.85 -9.41 5.63
N TYR A 129 -11.89 -9.16 4.74
CA TYR A 129 -12.03 -9.51 3.33
C TYR A 129 -11.85 -11.01 3.08
N ALA A 130 -11.00 -11.67 3.86
CA ALA A 130 -10.77 -13.11 3.72
C ALA A 130 -12.00 -13.93 4.08
N ASP A 131 -12.83 -13.47 5.02
CA ASP A 131 -14.04 -14.16 5.48
C ASP A 131 -15.22 -14.01 4.52
N LYS A 132 -15.11 -13.22 3.50
CA LYS A 132 -16.12 -13.06 2.44
C LYS A 132 -15.86 -14.03 1.28
#